data_6d366ca1e717a0cb45905e4cb8362a8f
#
_entry.id   6d366ca1e717a0cb45905e4cb8362a8f
#
_cell.length_a   1.000
_cell.length_b   1.000
_cell.length_c   1.000
_cell.angle_alpha   90.00
_cell.angle_beta   90.00
_cell.angle_gamma   90.00
#
_symmetry.space_group_name_H-M   'P 1'
#
loop_
_entity.id
_entity.type
_entity.pdbx_description
1 polymer ?
#
loop_
_entity_poly.entity_id
_entity_poly.type
_entity_poly.pdbx_seq_one_letter_code
_entity_poly.pdbx_strand_id
1 'polypeptide(L)'
;MSGKKYADALKQFDRDRFYAPSEALNLVKSMAKAKFDENVDIAFRLGVDPRKADQMVRGTVALPSGTGKDIRVAVFAQGEAAEAARAAGADIVGAEDLAAQIEAGKMDFDLAIATPDMMPLVGRLGRTLGPRGLMPNPKTGTVTQDVG
;
A
#
# COMPACT_ATOMS: atom_id res chain seq x y z
N MET A 1 -24.57 -8.76 -24.48
CA MET A 1 -25.65 -7.78 -24.17
C MET A 1 -25.30 -7.07 -22.87
N SER A 2 -25.15 -5.76 -22.88
CA SER A 2 -24.92 -4.98 -21.65
C SER A 2 -26.21 -4.92 -20.83
N GLY A 3 -26.11 -5.05 -19.50
CA GLY A 3 -27.27 -5.01 -18.61
C GLY A 3 -27.99 -3.65 -18.64
N LYS A 4 -29.28 -3.60 -18.35
CA LYS A 4 -30.10 -2.38 -18.34
C LYS A 4 -29.48 -1.26 -17.49
N LYS A 5 -28.94 -1.58 -16.31
CA LYS A 5 -28.26 -0.60 -15.41
C LYS A 5 -27.06 0.06 -16.07
N TYR A 6 -26.27 -0.68 -16.82
CA TYR A 6 -25.12 -0.15 -17.57
C TYR A 6 -25.56 0.77 -18.71
N ALA A 7 -26.59 0.40 -19.46
CA ALA A 7 -27.15 1.23 -20.53
C ALA A 7 -27.71 2.55 -19.99
N ASP A 8 -28.31 2.53 -18.79
CA ASP A 8 -28.81 3.74 -18.14
C ASP A 8 -27.69 4.62 -17.60
N ALA A 9 -26.59 4.04 -17.11
CA ALA A 9 -25.41 4.79 -16.68
C ALA A 9 -24.74 5.48 -17.87
N LEU A 10 -24.64 4.81 -19.02
CA LEU A 10 -24.05 5.38 -20.25
C LEU A 10 -24.79 6.63 -20.78
N LYS A 11 -26.07 6.78 -20.46
CA LYS A 11 -26.84 7.96 -20.86
C LYS A 11 -26.56 9.19 -20.02
N GLN A 12 -25.90 9.05 -18.87
CA GLN A 12 -25.65 10.12 -17.91
C GLN A 12 -24.37 10.89 -18.19
N PHE A 13 -23.47 10.36 -19.04
CA PHE A 13 -22.22 11.01 -19.38
C PHE A 13 -21.84 10.79 -20.84
N ASP A 14 -21.08 11.72 -21.38
CA ASP A 14 -20.47 11.63 -22.70
C ASP A 14 -19.03 11.15 -22.56
N ARG A 15 -18.63 10.10 -23.29
CA ARG A 15 -17.29 9.52 -23.26
C ARG A 15 -16.22 10.40 -23.91
N ASP A 16 -16.63 11.25 -24.84
CA ASP A 16 -15.72 12.09 -25.61
C ASP A 16 -15.55 13.48 -24.98
N ARG A 17 -16.33 13.77 -23.91
CA ARG A 17 -16.24 15.02 -23.16
C ARG A 17 -15.25 14.90 -22.00
N PHE A 18 -14.44 15.94 -21.79
CA PHE A 18 -13.63 16.11 -20.59
C PHE A 18 -14.44 16.75 -19.46
N TYR A 19 -14.34 16.19 -18.28
CA TYR A 19 -15.01 16.65 -17.06
C TYR A 19 -13.99 17.21 -16.08
N ALA A 20 -14.34 18.23 -15.32
CA ALA A 20 -13.54 18.68 -14.20
C ALA A 20 -13.51 17.56 -13.11
N PRO A 21 -12.42 17.42 -12.32
CA PRO A 21 -12.30 16.33 -11.34
C PRO A 21 -13.47 16.24 -10.37
N SER A 22 -13.95 17.38 -9.85
CA SER A 22 -15.10 17.42 -8.94
C SER A 22 -16.41 17.01 -9.63
N GLU A 23 -16.62 17.43 -10.88
CA GLU A 23 -17.77 17.05 -11.69
C GLU A 23 -17.76 15.54 -11.97
N ALA A 24 -16.59 15.00 -12.36
CA ALA A 24 -16.42 13.58 -12.62
C ALA A 24 -16.71 12.71 -11.38
N LEU A 25 -16.20 13.10 -10.21
CA LEU A 25 -16.45 12.39 -8.95
C LEU A 25 -17.94 12.41 -8.55
N ASN A 26 -18.61 13.55 -8.70
CA ASN A 26 -20.04 13.63 -8.43
C ASN A 26 -20.86 12.77 -9.40
N LEU A 27 -20.45 12.74 -10.67
CA LEU A 27 -21.09 11.90 -11.68
C LEU A 27 -20.91 10.40 -11.37
N VAL A 28 -19.70 9.96 -11.01
CA VAL A 28 -19.41 8.58 -10.59
C VAL A 28 -20.27 8.20 -9.38
N LYS A 29 -20.35 9.07 -8.36
CA LYS A 29 -21.19 8.83 -7.18
C LYS A 29 -22.69 8.71 -7.54
N SER A 30 -23.19 9.53 -8.47
CA SER A 30 -24.59 9.47 -8.88
C SER A 30 -24.94 8.19 -9.66
N MET A 31 -23.96 7.59 -10.32
CA MET A 31 -24.09 6.33 -11.06
C MET A 31 -23.92 5.09 -10.19
N ALA A 32 -23.41 5.21 -8.97
CA ALA A 32 -23.29 4.11 -8.01
C ALA A 32 -24.68 3.58 -7.63
N LYS A 33 -24.95 2.32 -7.92
CA LYS A 33 -26.26 1.68 -7.69
C LYS A 33 -26.16 0.36 -6.92
N ALA A 34 -24.97 0.03 -6.42
CA ALA A 34 -24.78 -1.14 -5.58
C ALA A 34 -25.42 -0.94 -4.19
N LYS A 35 -25.71 -2.04 -3.51
CA LYS A 35 -26.24 -2.03 -2.13
C LYS A 35 -25.11 -2.16 -1.08
N PHE A 36 -23.87 -1.91 -1.49
CA PHE A 36 -22.67 -1.95 -0.66
C PHE A 36 -21.77 -0.77 -1.05
N ASP A 37 -20.78 -0.46 -0.23
CA ASP A 37 -19.82 0.60 -0.50
C ASP A 37 -18.93 0.21 -1.67
N GLU A 38 -18.95 1.02 -2.73
CA GLU A 38 -18.15 0.82 -3.94
C GLU A 38 -16.86 1.63 -3.84
N ASN A 39 -15.75 1.05 -4.32
CA ASN A 39 -14.49 1.76 -4.42
C ASN A 39 -14.43 2.63 -5.67
N VAL A 40 -13.71 3.74 -5.58
CA VAL A 40 -13.40 4.60 -6.72
C VAL A 40 -11.94 4.44 -7.07
N ASP A 41 -11.65 3.93 -8.27
CA ASP A 41 -10.30 3.78 -8.79
C ASP A 41 -10.00 4.86 -9.83
N ILE A 42 -8.79 5.40 -9.80
CA ILE A 42 -8.32 6.42 -10.75
C ILE A 42 -7.13 5.87 -11.53
N ALA A 43 -7.20 5.95 -12.84
CA ALA A 43 -6.10 5.61 -13.73
C ALA A 43 -5.58 6.86 -14.46
N PHE A 44 -4.27 7.08 -14.42
CA PHE A 44 -3.61 8.20 -15.08
C PHE A 44 -2.82 7.74 -16.30
N ARG A 45 -3.02 8.41 -17.42
CA ARG A 45 -2.16 8.30 -18.60
C ARG A 45 -1.08 9.38 -18.54
N LEU A 46 0.10 9.03 -18.07
CA LEU A 46 1.17 10.00 -17.78
C LEU A 46 1.94 10.49 -19.02
N GLY A 47 1.76 9.90 -20.18
CA GLY A 47 2.49 10.28 -21.39
C GLY A 47 3.99 9.94 -21.34
N VAL A 48 4.40 8.98 -20.51
CA VAL A 48 5.77 8.48 -20.37
C VAL A 48 5.95 7.16 -21.11
N ASP A 49 7.19 6.89 -21.57
CA ASP A 49 7.55 5.58 -22.13
C ASP A 49 8.17 4.71 -21.01
N PRO A 50 7.45 3.68 -20.52
CA PRO A 50 7.94 2.84 -19.41
C PRO A 50 9.14 1.95 -19.80
N ARG A 51 9.52 1.90 -21.07
CA ARG A 51 10.70 1.18 -21.55
C ARG A 51 11.99 1.94 -21.30
N LYS A 52 11.90 3.25 -21.06
CA LYS A 52 13.02 4.12 -20.77
C LYS A 52 13.19 4.26 -19.26
N ALA A 53 14.38 3.92 -18.78
CA ALA A 53 14.67 3.93 -17.34
C ALA A 53 14.55 5.31 -16.71
N ASP A 54 14.84 6.36 -17.47
CA ASP A 54 14.73 7.77 -17.06
C ASP A 54 13.28 8.28 -16.99
N GLN A 55 12.35 7.61 -17.66
CA GLN A 55 10.92 7.94 -17.67
C GLN A 55 10.08 7.08 -16.73
N MET A 56 10.71 6.15 -16.03
CA MET A 56 10.02 5.27 -15.08
C MET A 56 9.64 6.03 -13.80
N VAL A 57 8.36 6.25 -13.60
CA VAL A 57 7.83 6.91 -12.40
C VAL A 57 7.64 5.87 -11.29
N ARG A 58 8.35 6.05 -10.18
CA ARG A 58 8.21 5.25 -8.96
C ARG A 58 8.40 6.14 -7.74
N GLY A 59 7.46 6.10 -6.83
CA GLY A 59 7.52 6.92 -5.62
C GLY A 59 6.45 6.54 -4.61
N THR A 60 6.53 7.12 -3.44
CA THR A 60 5.53 7.02 -2.38
C THR A 60 4.92 8.39 -2.12
N VAL A 61 3.64 8.42 -1.81
CA VAL A 61 2.90 9.65 -1.48
C VAL A 61 2.11 9.40 -0.20
N ALA A 62 2.30 10.28 0.79
CA ALA A 62 1.47 10.28 1.98
C ALA A 62 0.09 10.88 1.64
N LEU A 63 -0.97 10.11 1.89
CA LEU A 63 -2.34 10.56 1.67
C LEU A 63 -2.84 11.33 2.89
N PRO A 64 -3.48 12.51 2.74
CA PRO A 64 -3.94 13.32 3.87
C PRO A 64 -4.91 12.60 4.82
N SER A 65 -5.72 11.70 4.28
CA SER A 65 -6.72 10.93 5.05
C SER A 65 -6.37 9.43 5.13
N GLY A 66 -5.12 9.06 4.85
CA GLY A 66 -4.69 7.67 4.82
C GLY A 66 -5.36 6.84 3.73
N THR A 67 -5.22 5.52 3.81
CA THR A 67 -5.79 4.56 2.85
C THR A 67 -7.12 3.97 3.28
N GLY A 68 -7.62 4.30 4.49
CA GLY A 68 -8.82 3.70 5.08
C GLY A 68 -8.70 2.21 5.42
N LYS A 69 -7.47 1.69 5.48
CA LYS A 69 -7.19 0.31 5.87
C LYS A 69 -6.43 0.30 7.20
N ASP A 70 -6.87 -0.51 8.12
CA ASP A 70 -6.10 -0.84 9.32
C ASP A 70 -5.00 -1.82 8.90
N ILE A 71 -3.75 -1.35 8.94
CA ILE A 71 -2.57 -2.10 8.53
C ILE A 71 -1.81 -2.48 9.79
N ARG A 72 -1.62 -3.77 10.03
CA ARG A 72 -0.78 -4.26 11.13
C ARG A 72 0.68 -4.18 10.73
N VAL A 73 1.46 -3.44 11.52
CA VAL A 73 2.85 -3.15 11.26
C VAL A 73 3.75 -4.00 12.15
N ALA A 74 4.67 -4.75 11.53
CA ALA A 74 5.74 -5.45 12.21
C ALA A 74 7.06 -4.68 12.03
N VAL A 75 7.77 -4.43 13.13
CA VAL A 75 9.04 -3.70 13.12
C VAL A 75 10.16 -4.60 13.61
N PHE A 76 11.16 -4.79 12.76
CA PHE A 76 12.43 -5.45 13.12
C PHE A 76 13.39 -4.40 13.65
N ALA A 77 13.50 -4.32 14.97
CA ALA A 77 14.38 -3.38 15.66
C ALA A 77 14.84 -3.93 17.01
N GLN A 78 15.96 -3.40 17.51
CA GLN A 78 16.52 -3.73 18.83
C GLN A 78 16.82 -2.45 19.63
N GLY A 79 16.90 -2.58 20.96
CA GLY A 79 17.26 -1.48 21.85
C GLY A 79 16.28 -0.30 21.79
N GLU A 80 16.81 0.90 21.72
CA GLU A 80 16.03 2.17 21.69
C GLU A 80 15.07 2.23 20.48
N ALA A 81 15.49 1.73 19.32
CA ALA A 81 14.64 1.70 18.14
C ALA A 81 13.40 0.81 18.34
N ALA A 82 13.51 -0.29 19.08
CA ALA A 82 12.37 -1.14 19.42
C ALA A 82 11.40 -0.43 20.38
N GLU A 83 11.90 0.34 21.33
CA GLU A 83 11.07 1.13 22.23
C GLU A 83 10.38 2.28 21.50
N ALA A 84 11.09 2.98 20.61
CA ALA A 84 10.52 4.02 19.75
C ALA A 84 9.40 3.46 18.86
N ALA A 85 9.60 2.29 18.24
CA ALA A 85 8.59 1.64 17.42
C ALA A 85 7.33 1.28 18.23
N ARG A 86 7.49 0.78 19.45
CA ARG A 86 6.34 0.50 20.34
C ARG A 86 5.60 1.77 20.75
N ALA A 87 6.34 2.84 21.07
CA ALA A 87 5.77 4.13 21.42
C ALA A 87 5.02 4.77 20.23
N ALA A 88 5.48 4.55 19.01
CA ALA A 88 4.84 4.99 17.79
C ALA A 88 3.58 4.17 17.41
N GLY A 89 3.33 3.05 18.08
CA GLY A 89 2.13 2.23 17.86
C GLY A 89 2.29 1.06 16.93
N ALA A 90 3.51 0.55 16.74
CA ALA A 90 3.72 -0.70 15.99
C ALA A 90 3.06 -1.90 16.69
N ASP A 91 2.35 -2.72 15.93
CA ASP A 91 1.59 -3.87 16.46
C ASP A 91 2.51 -4.99 16.94
N ILE A 92 3.59 -5.23 16.21
CA ILE A 92 4.55 -6.28 16.51
C ILE A 92 5.96 -5.71 16.42
N VAL A 93 6.72 -5.78 17.50
CA VAL A 93 8.12 -5.33 17.53
C VAL A 93 8.99 -6.46 18.07
N GLY A 94 9.99 -6.85 17.31
CA GLY A 94 10.90 -7.94 17.69
C GLY A 94 12.14 -7.99 16.81
N ALA A 95 12.99 -8.95 17.10
CA ALA A 95 14.22 -9.24 16.36
C ALA A 95 14.29 -10.72 15.97
N GLU A 96 15.12 -11.50 16.65
CA GLU A 96 15.26 -12.94 16.39
C GLU A 96 14.01 -13.74 16.78
N ASP A 97 13.31 -13.31 17.79
CA ASP A 97 12.03 -13.88 18.24
C ASP A 97 10.95 -13.72 17.16
N LEU A 98 10.85 -12.54 16.55
CA LEU A 98 9.95 -12.28 15.44
C LEU A 98 10.36 -13.10 14.19
N ALA A 99 11.65 -13.19 13.92
CA ALA A 99 12.15 -13.99 12.82
C ALA A 99 11.78 -15.47 12.97
N ALA A 100 11.93 -16.04 14.17
CA ALA A 100 11.55 -17.42 14.46
C ALA A 100 10.03 -17.65 14.30
N GLN A 101 9.19 -16.70 14.68
CA GLN A 101 7.74 -16.78 14.47
C GLN A 101 7.37 -16.80 12.98
N ILE A 102 8.05 -15.98 12.16
CA ILE A 102 7.85 -15.96 10.71
C ILE A 102 8.31 -17.24 10.04
N GLU A 103 9.45 -17.81 10.48
CA GLU A 103 9.91 -19.12 10.01
C GLU A 103 8.94 -20.25 10.38
N ALA A 104 8.29 -20.13 11.53
CA ALA A 104 7.22 -21.04 11.95
C ALA A 104 5.89 -20.81 11.21
N GLY A 105 5.82 -19.85 10.29
CA GLY A 105 4.65 -19.55 9.47
C GLY A 105 3.65 -18.57 10.09
N LYS A 106 3.96 -17.99 11.26
CA LYS A 106 3.11 -16.95 11.89
C LYS A 106 3.46 -15.60 11.31
N MET A 107 2.56 -15.05 10.51
CA MET A 107 2.71 -13.74 9.85
C MET A 107 1.39 -12.97 9.96
N ASP A 108 1.12 -12.47 11.16
CA ASP A 108 -0.10 -11.71 11.48
C ASP A 108 0.10 -10.20 11.29
N PHE A 109 0.80 -9.80 10.21
CA PHE A 109 1.06 -8.41 9.85
C PHE A 109 0.92 -8.21 8.34
N ASP A 110 0.68 -6.96 7.96
CA ASP A 110 0.43 -6.55 6.58
C ASP A 110 1.59 -5.72 6.00
N LEU A 111 2.47 -5.19 6.88
CA LEU A 111 3.65 -4.42 6.51
C LEU A 111 4.80 -4.78 7.45
N ALA A 112 6.01 -4.90 6.90
CA ALA A 112 7.23 -5.07 7.69
C ALA A 112 8.17 -3.88 7.48
N ILE A 113 8.64 -3.32 8.59
CA ILE A 113 9.66 -2.27 8.64
C ILE A 113 10.89 -2.87 9.31
N ALA A 114 12.07 -2.48 8.88
CA ALA A 114 13.32 -2.95 9.49
C ALA A 114 14.32 -1.81 9.63
N THR A 115 15.06 -1.81 10.73
CA THR A 115 16.27 -1.00 10.81
C THR A 115 17.36 -1.62 9.92
N PRO A 116 18.30 -0.80 9.38
CA PRO A 116 19.38 -1.30 8.53
C PRO A 116 20.20 -2.41 9.19
N ASP A 117 20.38 -2.35 10.51
CA ASP A 117 21.12 -3.34 11.30
C ASP A 117 20.44 -4.72 11.32
N MET A 118 19.10 -4.74 11.19
CA MET A 118 18.31 -5.97 11.15
C MET A 118 18.20 -6.59 9.75
N MET A 119 18.66 -5.90 8.72
CA MET A 119 18.57 -6.38 7.33
C MET A 119 19.26 -7.72 7.08
N PRO A 120 20.41 -8.07 7.71
CA PRO A 120 20.99 -9.41 7.58
C PRO A 120 20.08 -10.53 8.11
N LEU A 121 19.35 -10.26 9.20
CA LEU A 121 18.35 -11.17 9.76
C LEU A 121 17.15 -11.30 8.84
N VAL A 122 16.58 -10.17 8.42
CA VAL A 122 15.41 -10.12 7.53
C VAL A 122 15.73 -10.74 6.16
N GLY A 123 16.98 -10.62 5.70
CA GLY A 123 17.45 -11.23 4.45
C GLY A 123 17.29 -12.76 4.43
N ARG A 124 17.46 -13.44 5.58
CA ARG A 124 17.22 -14.89 5.70
C ARG A 124 15.75 -15.24 5.49
N LEU A 125 14.84 -14.33 5.87
CA LEU A 125 13.40 -14.49 5.70
C LEU A 125 12.91 -14.17 4.28
N GLY A 126 13.80 -13.78 3.37
CA GLY A 126 13.47 -13.36 2.02
C GLY A 126 12.67 -14.40 1.23
N ARG A 127 12.90 -15.70 1.48
CA ARG A 127 12.11 -16.78 0.85
C ARG A 127 10.66 -16.82 1.32
N THR A 128 10.40 -16.35 2.53
CA THR A 128 9.07 -16.33 3.16
C THR A 128 8.34 -15.00 2.91
N LEU A 129 9.05 -13.89 3.09
CA LEU A 129 8.49 -12.53 2.96
C LEU A 129 8.40 -12.06 1.51
N GLY A 130 9.37 -12.45 0.66
CA GLY A 130 9.46 -12.01 -0.73
C GLY A 130 8.22 -12.34 -1.57
N PRO A 131 7.77 -13.60 -1.65
CA PRO A 131 6.58 -13.98 -2.44
C PRO A 131 5.29 -13.30 -1.98
N ARG A 132 5.23 -12.86 -0.72
CA ARG A 132 4.09 -12.14 -0.14
C ARG A 132 4.16 -10.63 -0.28
N GLY A 133 5.26 -10.10 -0.81
CA GLY A 133 5.46 -8.65 -0.95
C GLY A 133 5.73 -7.92 0.37
N LEU A 134 6.06 -8.66 1.45
CA LEU A 134 6.28 -8.12 2.80
C LEU A 134 7.75 -7.83 3.09
N MET A 135 8.65 -8.00 2.11
CA MET A 135 10.07 -7.75 2.29
C MET A 135 10.36 -6.26 2.42
N PRO A 136 10.98 -5.81 3.52
CA PRO A 136 11.40 -4.42 3.67
C PRO A 136 12.34 -3.96 2.55
N ASN A 137 12.14 -2.75 2.04
CA ASN A 137 12.91 -2.21 0.93
C ASN A 137 13.25 -0.73 1.17
N PRO A 138 14.52 -0.31 1.04
CA PRO A 138 14.92 1.09 1.17
C PRO A 138 14.21 2.03 0.19
N LYS A 139 13.88 1.54 -1.01
CA LYS A 139 13.21 2.35 -2.05
C LYS A 139 11.75 2.69 -1.71
N THR A 140 11.12 1.91 -0.84
CA THR A 140 9.75 2.14 -0.37
C THR A 140 9.70 2.78 1.01
N GLY A 141 10.87 3.10 1.60
CA GLY A 141 10.97 3.72 2.92
C GLY A 141 10.75 2.75 4.08
N THR A 142 10.61 1.44 3.82
CA THR A 142 10.40 0.43 4.86
C THR A 142 11.71 -0.08 5.49
N VAL A 143 12.86 0.44 5.08
CA VAL A 143 14.14 0.28 5.76
C VAL A 143 14.59 1.67 6.19
N THR A 144 14.54 1.93 7.49
CA THR A 144 14.86 3.25 8.07
C THR A 144 15.49 3.10 9.45
N GLN A 145 16.28 4.07 9.85
CA GLN A 145 16.78 4.19 11.24
C GLN A 145 15.74 4.86 12.15
N ASP A 146 14.96 5.76 11.58
CA ASP A 146 13.87 6.43 12.27
C ASP A 146 12.59 5.59 12.11
N VAL A 147 12.24 4.88 13.17
CA VAL A 147 11.10 3.96 13.24
C VAL A 147 9.92 4.52 14.04
N GLY A 148 10.03 5.79 14.49
CA GLY A 148 9.03 6.51 15.25
C GLY A 148 7.94 7.19 14.41
#